data_ca644136f52913bc9fc7a773e2eb13aa
#
_entry.id   ca644136f52913bc9fc7a773e2eb13aa
#
_cell.length_a   1.000
_cell.length_b   1.000
_cell.length_c   1.000
_cell.angle_alpha   90.00
_cell.angle_beta   90.00
_cell.angle_gamma   90.00
#
_symmetry.space_group_name_H-M   'P 1'
#
loop_
_entity.id
_entity.type
_entity.pdbx_description
1 polymer ?
#
loop_
_entity_poly.entity_id
_entity_poly.type
_entity_poly.pdbx_seq_one_letter_code
_entity_poly.pdbx_strand_id
1 'polypeptide(L)'
;MLLGAASASQAKTLPCLAPPVANDDTIVVKLPNQATMTLFVKNKAQLRELRQYKLDSLLVLLDGYITQAEAAGKNSKSEQVTMEFYPAKEQPGKQVPEQIRITVRNQGTGAKATKSADHVDVTLGRVFGVSVDESTDGGNDRVSVRVGATAASDSVRNAERKAKQEERANRAVHSNFDIDLGLNALVNKRADVNGVTPELRPIASRYISLNWHYDIRLGRKGSVLFLRTGPELGFNNYMLDNNYQFLNNDGVTVLRKADTGRNLEKSKLSVTSINLPLMPMLSFQDKKGKDAFRIGAGGFVGYRLGSHTKIKYQEDGDTKKDKDRGNYNLEDFQYGVQGLIGIRGIDLFVKYNLNDTFKTNRGPQAQTLSFGVSLLN
;
A
#
# COMPACT_ATOMS: atom_id res chain seq x y z
N MET A 1 -13.66 34.42 -53.34
CA MET A 1 -12.41 33.75 -52.98
C MET A 1 -12.52 33.27 -51.55
N LEU A 2 -12.94 32.00 -51.36
CA LEU A 2 -13.04 31.37 -50.03
C LEU A 2 -11.82 30.42 -49.89
N LEU A 3 -10.95 30.71 -48.95
CA LEU A 3 -9.91 29.75 -48.53
C LEU A 3 -10.46 28.89 -47.38
N GLY A 4 -10.63 27.61 -47.63
CA GLY A 4 -10.91 26.61 -46.62
C GLY A 4 -9.64 26.14 -45.94
N ALA A 5 -9.58 26.31 -44.64
CA ALA A 5 -8.52 25.73 -43.78
C ALA A 5 -8.90 24.30 -43.42
N ALA A 6 -8.12 23.33 -43.89
CA ALA A 6 -8.20 21.94 -43.50
C ALA A 6 -7.48 21.74 -42.13
N SER A 7 -8.22 21.41 -41.08
CA SER A 7 -7.66 21.02 -39.81
C SER A 7 -7.26 19.54 -39.86
N ALA A 8 -5.96 19.28 -39.74
CA ALA A 8 -5.42 17.94 -39.56
C ALA A 8 -5.72 17.42 -38.17
N SER A 9 -6.53 16.37 -38.10
CA SER A 9 -6.80 15.61 -36.87
C SER A 9 -5.56 14.78 -36.52
N GLN A 10 -4.87 15.11 -35.44
CA GLN A 10 -3.82 14.28 -34.86
C GLN A 10 -4.45 13.10 -34.13
N ALA A 11 -4.25 11.92 -34.62
CA ALA A 11 -4.59 10.68 -33.93
C ALA A 11 -3.72 10.55 -32.67
N LYS A 12 -4.34 10.66 -31.47
CA LYS A 12 -3.72 10.31 -30.19
C LYS A 12 -3.49 8.79 -30.16
N THR A 13 -2.25 8.36 -30.22
CA THR A 13 -1.85 7.00 -29.90
C THR A 13 -2.15 6.73 -28.44
N LEU A 14 -3.09 5.83 -28.17
CA LEU A 14 -3.35 5.28 -26.84
C LEU A 14 -2.09 4.54 -26.34
N PRO A 15 -1.63 4.76 -25.11
CA PRO A 15 -0.54 3.97 -24.56
C PRO A 15 -0.99 2.51 -24.45
N CYS A 16 -0.23 1.62 -25.06
CA CYS A 16 -0.39 0.19 -24.93
C CYS A 16 -0.28 -0.18 -23.44
N LEU A 17 -1.36 -0.66 -22.85
CA LEU A 17 -1.35 -1.23 -21.52
C LEU A 17 -0.43 -2.45 -21.53
N ALA A 18 0.68 -2.36 -20.80
CA ALA A 18 1.53 -3.51 -20.54
C ALA A 18 0.70 -4.61 -19.83
N PRO A 19 0.82 -5.87 -20.24
CA PRO A 19 0.10 -6.95 -19.59
C PRO A 19 0.49 -7.04 -18.11
N PRO A 20 -0.42 -7.47 -17.23
CA PRO A 20 -0.12 -7.62 -15.80
C PRO A 20 1.04 -8.59 -15.62
N VAL A 21 2.01 -8.22 -14.78
CA VAL A 21 3.14 -9.07 -14.40
C VAL A 21 2.56 -10.27 -13.65
N ALA A 22 2.56 -11.43 -14.29
CA ALA A 22 2.19 -12.69 -13.63
C ALA A 22 3.18 -12.97 -12.50
N ASN A 23 2.67 -13.26 -11.29
CA ASN A 23 3.49 -13.76 -10.19
C ASN A 23 4.01 -15.15 -10.61
N ASP A 24 5.34 -15.28 -10.75
CA ASP A 24 5.97 -16.55 -11.05
C ASP A 24 5.90 -17.46 -9.80
N ASP A 25 5.42 -18.69 -9.96
CA ASP A 25 5.44 -19.68 -8.89
C ASP A 25 6.87 -20.13 -8.62
N THR A 26 7.25 -20.21 -7.35
CA THR A 26 8.60 -20.62 -6.92
C THR A 26 8.56 -22.00 -6.30
N ILE A 27 9.32 -22.95 -6.87
CA ILE A 27 9.50 -24.31 -6.34
C ILE A 27 10.93 -24.45 -5.84
N VAL A 28 11.10 -24.78 -4.56
CA VAL A 28 12.42 -24.98 -3.94
C VAL A 28 12.61 -26.46 -3.66
N VAL A 29 13.64 -27.06 -4.26
CA VAL A 29 14.03 -28.45 -4.04
C VAL A 29 15.36 -28.47 -3.30
N LYS A 30 15.40 -29.03 -2.08
CA LYS A 30 16.64 -29.26 -1.32
C LYS A 30 17.15 -30.65 -1.60
N LEU A 31 18.39 -30.75 -2.04
CA LEU A 31 19.04 -32.02 -2.34
C LEU A 31 19.81 -32.53 -1.11
N PRO A 32 20.07 -33.86 -1.01
CA PRO A 32 20.77 -34.45 0.14
C PRO A 32 22.20 -33.93 0.37
N ASN A 33 22.86 -33.45 -0.70
CA ASN A 33 24.21 -32.84 -0.69
C ASN A 33 24.18 -31.34 -0.28
N GLN A 34 23.11 -30.88 0.35
CA GLN A 34 22.84 -29.48 0.74
C GLN A 34 22.64 -28.49 -0.43
N ALA A 35 22.77 -28.91 -1.67
CA ALA A 35 22.45 -28.10 -2.81
C ALA A 35 20.94 -27.78 -2.83
N THR A 36 20.60 -26.53 -3.21
CA THR A 36 19.22 -26.10 -3.31
C THR A 36 18.93 -25.69 -4.75
N MET A 37 17.93 -26.33 -5.36
CA MET A 37 17.45 -25.96 -6.69
C MET A 37 16.16 -25.14 -6.55
N THR A 38 16.15 -23.91 -7.08
CA THR A 38 14.98 -23.04 -7.09
C THR A 38 14.47 -22.88 -8.51
N LEU A 39 13.22 -23.29 -8.76
CA LEU A 39 12.56 -23.20 -10.05
C LEU A 39 11.53 -22.05 -10.02
N PHE A 40 11.64 -21.09 -10.93
CA PHE A 40 10.66 -20.05 -11.16
C PHE A 40 9.87 -20.39 -12.41
N VAL A 41 8.57 -20.68 -12.29
CA VAL A 41 7.72 -21.10 -13.40
C VAL A 41 6.45 -20.26 -13.43
N LYS A 42 6.08 -19.77 -14.61
CA LYS A 42 4.86 -18.96 -14.78
C LYS A 42 3.58 -19.81 -14.67
N ASN A 43 3.69 -21.08 -15.01
CA ASN A 43 2.55 -22.00 -14.95
C ASN A 43 3.03 -23.45 -15.03
N LYS A 44 2.10 -24.38 -14.77
CA LYS A 44 2.33 -25.83 -14.79
C LYS A 44 2.72 -26.36 -16.18
N ALA A 45 2.37 -25.68 -17.27
CA ALA A 45 2.78 -26.08 -18.62
C ALA A 45 4.27 -25.89 -18.83
N GLN A 46 4.82 -24.75 -18.40
CA GLN A 46 6.26 -24.46 -18.43
C GLN A 46 7.09 -25.47 -17.62
N LEU A 47 6.58 -25.92 -16.48
CA LEU A 47 7.22 -26.99 -15.70
C LEU A 47 7.28 -28.32 -16.47
N ARG A 48 6.25 -28.62 -17.29
CA ARG A 48 6.23 -29.83 -18.13
C ARG A 48 7.21 -29.73 -19.31
N GLU A 49 7.44 -28.56 -19.86
CA GLU A 49 8.42 -28.34 -20.94
C GLU A 49 9.85 -28.60 -20.47
N LEU A 50 10.15 -28.39 -19.18
CA LEU A 50 11.47 -28.73 -18.60
C LEU A 50 11.82 -30.22 -18.73
N ARG A 51 10.82 -31.11 -18.84
CA ARG A 51 11.06 -32.55 -19.03
C ARG A 51 11.68 -32.87 -20.41
N GLN A 52 11.61 -31.96 -21.36
CA GLN A 52 12.21 -32.14 -22.70
C GLN A 52 13.71 -31.92 -22.66
N TYR A 53 14.23 -31.19 -21.68
CA TYR A 53 15.67 -31.00 -21.49
C TYR A 53 16.26 -32.16 -20.65
N LYS A 54 17.29 -32.81 -21.21
CA LYS A 54 18.05 -33.81 -20.46
C LYS A 54 19.00 -33.10 -19.48
N LEU A 55 18.59 -32.96 -18.21
CA LEU A 55 19.33 -32.25 -17.18
C LEU A 55 20.78 -32.71 -17.04
N ASP A 56 21.05 -34.03 -17.13
CA ASP A 56 22.41 -34.57 -17.07
C ASP A 56 23.31 -34.05 -18.19
N SER A 57 22.79 -34.02 -19.41
CA SER A 57 23.53 -33.51 -20.58
C SER A 57 23.77 -32.00 -20.46
N LEU A 58 22.83 -31.29 -19.86
CA LEU A 58 22.93 -29.85 -19.61
C LEU A 58 23.98 -29.53 -18.58
N LEU A 59 24.06 -30.31 -17.47
CA LEU A 59 25.05 -30.13 -16.41
C LEU A 59 26.48 -30.40 -16.92
N VAL A 60 26.69 -31.43 -17.72
CA VAL A 60 28.00 -31.72 -18.33
C VAL A 60 28.43 -30.59 -19.27
N LEU A 61 27.49 -30.04 -20.05
CA LEU A 61 27.78 -28.94 -20.97
C LEU A 61 28.11 -27.64 -20.20
N LEU A 62 27.41 -27.38 -19.10
CA LEU A 62 27.68 -26.26 -18.21
C LEU A 62 29.02 -26.30 -17.55
N ASP A 63 29.43 -27.49 -17.03
CA ASP A 63 30.74 -27.71 -16.40
C ASP A 63 31.87 -27.32 -17.35
N GLY A 64 31.77 -27.75 -18.62
CA GLY A 64 32.74 -27.38 -19.66
C GLY A 64 32.82 -25.88 -19.93
N TYR A 65 31.70 -25.20 -19.97
CA TYR A 65 31.65 -23.74 -20.22
C TYR A 65 32.08 -22.92 -19.00
N ILE A 66 31.77 -23.38 -17.80
CA ILE A 66 32.23 -22.75 -16.53
C ILE A 66 33.75 -22.82 -16.49
N THR A 67 34.37 -23.99 -16.75
CA THR A 67 35.82 -24.15 -16.77
C THR A 67 36.49 -23.20 -17.78
N GLN A 68 35.91 -23.02 -18.97
CA GLN A 68 36.42 -22.06 -19.94
C GLN A 68 36.30 -20.61 -19.48
N ALA A 69 35.18 -20.23 -18.85
CA ALA A 69 34.95 -18.88 -18.34
C ALA A 69 35.88 -18.56 -17.17
N GLU A 70 36.13 -19.50 -16.28
CA GLU A 70 37.11 -19.37 -15.18
C GLU A 70 38.53 -19.19 -15.68
N ALA A 71 38.93 -20.01 -16.67
CA ALA A 71 40.24 -19.83 -17.31
C ALA A 71 40.45 -18.48 -17.95
N ALA A 72 39.37 -17.97 -18.62
CA ALA A 72 39.37 -16.62 -19.17
C ALA A 72 39.38 -15.52 -18.07
N GLY A 73 38.69 -15.77 -16.96
CA GLY A 73 38.69 -14.88 -15.78
C GLY A 73 40.06 -14.75 -15.17
N LYS A 74 40.76 -15.88 -14.92
CA LYS A 74 42.09 -15.90 -14.35
C LYS A 74 43.15 -15.17 -15.22
N ASN A 75 42.93 -15.15 -16.53
CA ASN A 75 43.83 -14.47 -17.49
C ASN A 75 43.45 -13.00 -17.74
N SER A 76 42.36 -12.51 -17.19
CA SER A 76 41.86 -11.16 -17.36
C SER A 76 42.22 -10.24 -16.17
N LYS A 77 42.60 -8.97 -16.47
CA LYS A 77 42.82 -7.95 -15.47
C LYS A 77 41.51 -7.23 -15.04
N SER A 78 40.37 -7.65 -15.58
CA SER A 78 39.06 -7.05 -15.32
C SER A 78 38.44 -7.68 -14.07
N GLU A 79 37.76 -6.86 -13.25
CA GLU A 79 37.01 -7.32 -12.06
C GLU A 79 35.89 -8.31 -12.40
N GLN A 80 35.42 -8.30 -13.64
CA GLN A 80 34.34 -9.15 -14.10
C GLN A 80 34.58 -9.54 -15.56
N VAL A 81 34.46 -10.84 -15.87
CA VAL A 81 34.52 -11.39 -17.22
C VAL A 81 33.18 -12.06 -17.52
N THR A 82 32.55 -11.69 -18.62
CA THR A 82 31.31 -12.32 -19.10
C THR A 82 31.56 -12.99 -20.43
N MET A 83 31.25 -14.29 -20.53
CA MET A 83 31.34 -15.06 -21.77
C MET A 83 29.95 -15.52 -22.22
N GLU A 84 29.72 -15.51 -23.52
CA GLU A 84 28.45 -15.97 -24.13
C GLU A 84 28.75 -17.17 -25.02
N PHE A 85 28.03 -18.25 -24.81
CA PHE A 85 28.10 -19.49 -25.60
C PHE A 85 26.78 -19.71 -26.31
N TYR A 86 26.81 -20.26 -27.51
CA TYR A 86 25.64 -20.52 -28.35
C TYR A 86 25.52 -22.01 -28.71
N PRO A 87 25.19 -22.90 -27.75
CA PRO A 87 25.17 -24.34 -27.96
C PRO A 87 24.28 -24.81 -29.10
N ALA A 88 23.13 -24.16 -29.33
CA ALA A 88 22.22 -24.52 -30.43
C ALA A 88 22.85 -24.29 -31.81
N LYS A 89 23.80 -23.35 -31.95
CA LYS A 89 24.56 -23.12 -33.17
C LYS A 89 25.67 -24.15 -33.38
N GLU A 90 26.27 -24.57 -32.26
CA GLU A 90 27.37 -25.56 -32.26
C GLU A 90 26.86 -26.99 -32.44
N GLN A 91 25.64 -27.28 -31.97
CA GLN A 91 25.00 -28.60 -32.02
C GLN A 91 23.58 -28.54 -32.58
N PRO A 92 23.40 -28.24 -33.89
CA PRO A 92 22.08 -28.12 -34.51
C PRO A 92 21.32 -29.44 -34.39
N GLY A 93 20.05 -29.38 -34.04
CA GLY A 93 19.14 -30.52 -33.90
C GLY A 93 19.13 -31.20 -32.51
N LYS A 94 19.98 -30.78 -31.56
CA LYS A 94 19.88 -31.20 -30.15
C LYS A 94 19.03 -30.24 -29.35
N GLN A 95 18.33 -30.75 -28.34
CA GLN A 95 17.57 -29.91 -27.38
C GLN A 95 18.54 -29.30 -26.35
N VAL A 96 19.26 -28.27 -26.77
CA VAL A 96 20.21 -27.50 -25.99
C VAL A 96 19.79 -26.03 -25.94
N PRO A 97 20.19 -25.26 -24.94
CA PRO A 97 19.87 -23.84 -24.85
C PRO A 97 20.39 -23.04 -26.06
N GLU A 98 19.65 -22.04 -26.50
CA GLU A 98 20.07 -21.14 -27.58
C GLU A 98 21.29 -20.31 -27.19
N GLN A 99 21.34 -19.87 -25.94
CA GLN A 99 22.41 -19.02 -25.39
C GLN A 99 22.68 -19.36 -23.95
N ILE A 100 23.95 -19.45 -23.61
CA ILE A 100 24.47 -19.58 -22.25
C ILE A 100 25.39 -18.38 -22.00
N ARG A 101 25.15 -17.64 -20.92
CA ARG A 101 26.01 -16.54 -20.51
C ARG A 101 26.59 -16.87 -19.14
N ILE A 102 27.93 -16.83 -19.03
CA ILE A 102 28.68 -17.12 -17.82
C ILE A 102 29.42 -15.84 -17.43
N THR A 103 29.22 -15.37 -16.20
CA THR A 103 29.91 -14.21 -15.65
C THR A 103 30.74 -14.64 -14.46
N VAL A 104 32.04 -14.47 -14.57
CA VAL A 104 33.02 -14.74 -13.51
C VAL A 104 33.48 -13.40 -12.95
N ARG A 105 33.45 -13.25 -11.63
CA ARG A 105 33.94 -12.05 -10.94
C ARG A 105 35.30 -12.39 -10.30
N ASN A 106 36.33 -11.67 -10.76
CA ASN A 106 37.66 -11.74 -10.17
C ASN A 106 37.74 -10.74 -9.03
N GLN A 107 38.20 -11.17 -7.87
CA GLN A 107 38.51 -10.26 -6.80
C GLN A 107 39.92 -9.67 -7.03
N GLY A 108 39.92 -8.32 -7.22
CA GLY A 108 41.16 -7.58 -7.32
C GLY A 108 41.98 -7.66 -6.03
N THR A 109 43.28 -7.88 -6.16
CA THR A 109 44.28 -7.76 -5.11
C THR A 109 44.38 -6.33 -4.60
N GLY A 110 43.48 -5.91 -3.72
CA GLY A 110 43.50 -4.60 -3.07
C GLY A 110 43.10 -4.71 -1.60
N ALA A 111 44.05 -4.40 -0.71
CA ALA A 111 44.05 -4.49 0.74
C ALA A 111 42.70 -4.23 1.45
N LYS A 112 42.05 -5.28 1.86
CA LYS A 112 41.37 -5.60 3.12
C LYS A 112 40.56 -6.86 2.90
N ALA A 113 41.21 -8.01 3.19
CA ALA A 113 40.56 -9.32 3.12
C ALA A 113 39.46 -9.42 4.20
N THR A 114 38.23 -9.26 3.78
CA THR A 114 37.12 -10.02 4.36
C THR A 114 36.88 -11.18 3.41
N LYS A 115 37.00 -12.38 3.93
CA LYS A 115 36.82 -13.68 3.26
C LYS A 115 35.60 -13.60 2.32
N SER A 116 35.83 -13.69 1.02
CA SER A 116 34.78 -13.74 0.04
C SER A 116 35.04 -14.85 -0.94
N ALA A 117 34.05 -15.70 -1.09
CA ALA A 117 33.95 -16.80 -2.00
C ALA A 117 34.00 -16.34 -3.46
N ASP A 118 34.62 -17.13 -4.34
CA ASP A 118 34.48 -16.95 -5.78
C ASP A 118 33.03 -17.13 -6.16
N HIS A 119 32.47 -16.11 -6.85
CA HIS A 119 31.08 -16.11 -7.26
C HIS A 119 30.99 -16.27 -8.77
N VAL A 120 30.35 -17.34 -9.21
CA VAL A 120 30.15 -17.65 -10.63
C VAL A 120 28.66 -17.61 -10.94
N ASP A 121 28.24 -16.68 -11.80
CA ASP A 121 26.87 -16.58 -12.31
C ASP A 121 26.81 -17.15 -13.72
N VAL A 122 26.00 -18.18 -13.91
CA VAL A 122 25.73 -18.79 -15.22
C VAL A 122 24.29 -18.50 -15.63
N THR A 123 24.10 -17.92 -16.79
CA THR A 123 22.79 -17.63 -17.35
C THR A 123 22.56 -18.39 -18.64
N LEU A 124 21.52 -19.21 -18.69
CA LEU A 124 21.11 -20.00 -19.82
C LEU A 124 19.88 -19.40 -20.51
N GLY A 125 20.07 -18.64 -21.56
CA GLY A 125 19.00 -17.97 -22.26
C GLY A 125 18.16 -17.05 -21.36
N ARG A 126 16.86 -16.94 -21.60
CA ARG A 126 15.92 -16.17 -20.77
C ARG A 126 15.28 -16.99 -19.62
N VAL A 127 15.68 -18.26 -19.45
CA VAL A 127 14.90 -19.24 -18.67
C VAL A 127 15.67 -19.81 -17.48
N PHE A 128 16.99 -19.88 -17.51
CA PHE A 128 17.80 -20.50 -16.46
C PHE A 128 18.91 -19.59 -15.97
N GLY A 129 19.13 -19.55 -14.67
CA GLY A 129 20.30 -18.96 -14.03
C GLY A 129 20.86 -19.93 -12.97
N VAL A 130 22.16 -20.15 -12.96
CA VAL A 130 22.88 -20.91 -11.94
C VAL A 130 23.87 -19.98 -11.28
N SER A 131 23.82 -19.88 -9.97
CA SER A 131 24.76 -19.10 -9.16
C SER A 131 25.50 -20.06 -8.25
N VAL A 132 26.83 -20.05 -8.31
CA VAL A 132 27.70 -20.87 -7.49
C VAL A 132 28.51 -19.96 -6.58
N ASP A 133 28.33 -20.08 -5.28
CA ASP A 133 29.14 -19.44 -4.26
C ASP A 133 30.09 -20.48 -3.64
N GLU A 134 31.36 -20.39 -3.95
CA GLU A 134 32.40 -21.26 -3.40
C GLU A 134 32.88 -20.67 -2.05
N SER A 135 32.71 -21.41 -0.96
CA SER A 135 33.18 -20.95 0.35
C SER A 135 34.57 -21.46 0.63
N THR A 136 35.52 -20.57 0.86
CA THR A 136 36.94 -20.84 1.11
C THR A 136 37.23 -21.51 2.48
N ASP A 137 36.21 -21.79 3.28
CA ASP A 137 36.36 -22.33 4.64
C ASP A 137 35.67 -23.71 4.73
N GLY A 138 36.27 -24.72 4.12
CA GLY A 138 36.13 -26.15 4.44
C GLY A 138 34.74 -26.77 4.59
N GLY A 139 33.68 -26.17 4.11
CA GLY A 139 32.35 -26.73 4.25
C GLY A 139 31.28 -25.97 3.47
N ASN A 140 30.79 -26.63 2.43
CA ASN A 140 29.56 -26.38 1.71
C ASN A 140 29.55 -25.26 0.67
N ASP A 141 29.91 -25.61 -0.55
CA ASP A 141 29.60 -24.84 -1.75
C ASP A 141 28.08 -24.68 -1.90
N ARG A 142 27.63 -23.45 -2.02
CA ARG A 142 26.22 -23.17 -2.28
C ARG A 142 25.98 -23.03 -3.78
N VAL A 143 25.38 -24.05 -4.36
CA VAL A 143 24.89 -23.97 -5.75
C VAL A 143 23.38 -23.61 -5.72
N SER A 144 23.03 -22.46 -6.25
CA SER A 144 21.63 -22.08 -6.44
C SER A 144 21.30 -22.04 -7.92
N VAL A 145 20.35 -22.89 -8.35
CA VAL A 145 19.85 -22.90 -9.72
C VAL A 145 18.53 -22.15 -9.78
N ARG A 146 18.46 -21.08 -10.59
CA ARG A 146 17.24 -20.31 -10.83
C ARG A 146 16.73 -20.59 -12.23
N VAL A 147 15.46 -20.97 -12.33
CA VAL A 147 14.77 -21.15 -13.60
C VAL A 147 13.74 -20.05 -13.75
N GLY A 148 13.86 -19.21 -14.80
CA GLY A 148 12.84 -18.21 -15.14
C GLY A 148 13.24 -16.73 -15.04
N ALA A 149 14.33 -16.37 -14.34
CA ALA A 149 14.87 -15.00 -14.35
C ALA A 149 16.38 -15.03 -14.12
N THR A 150 17.13 -14.31 -14.94
CA THR A 150 18.58 -14.22 -14.84
C THR A 150 19.00 -13.19 -13.79
N ALA A 151 20.18 -13.37 -13.15
CA ALA A 151 20.76 -12.40 -12.23
C ALA A 151 20.93 -11.01 -12.88
N ALA A 152 21.19 -10.97 -14.20
CA ALA A 152 21.17 -9.74 -14.98
C ALA A 152 19.76 -9.11 -15.03
N SER A 153 18.69 -9.90 -15.11
CA SER A 153 17.33 -9.39 -15.06
C SER A 153 16.94 -8.93 -13.64
N ASP A 154 17.49 -9.55 -12.61
CA ASP A 154 17.27 -9.12 -11.21
C ASP A 154 18.04 -7.84 -10.89
N SER A 155 19.26 -7.66 -11.42
CA SER A 155 19.98 -6.39 -11.28
C SER A 155 19.31 -5.25 -12.06
N VAL A 156 18.83 -5.51 -13.28
CA VAL A 156 18.04 -4.56 -14.07
C VAL A 156 16.70 -4.28 -13.38
N ARG A 157 15.98 -5.30 -12.90
CA ARG A 157 14.74 -5.12 -12.12
C ARG A 157 14.98 -4.36 -10.83
N ASN A 158 16.07 -4.63 -10.13
CA ASN A 158 16.43 -3.92 -8.92
C ASN A 158 16.85 -2.47 -9.22
N ALA A 159 17.54 -2.22 -10.33
CA ALA A 159 17.84 -0.87 -10.82
C ALA A 159 16.56 -0.14 -11.25
N GLU A 160 15.68 -0.80 -12.01
CA GLU A 160 14.37 -0.25 -12.37
C GLU A 160 13.48 -0.01 -11.16
N ARG A 161 13.46 -0.91 -10.18
CA ARG A 161 12.73 -0.72 -8.91
C ARG A 161 13.29 0.46 -8.13
N LYS A 162 14.63 0.59 -8.04
CA LYS A 162 15.27 1.75 -7.42
C LYS A 162 14.96 3.02 -8.18
N ALA A 163 15.09 3.03 -9.50
CA ALA A 163 14.77 4.19 -10.33
C ALA A 163 13.28 4.59 -10.20
N LYS A 164 12.35 3.63 -10.23
CA LYS A 164 10.93 3.88 -9.98
C LYS A 164 10.65 4.34 -8.54
N GLN A 165 11.39 3.84 -7.57
CA GLN A 165 11.28 4.25 -6.18
C GLN A 165 11.83 5.68 -5.97
N GLU A 166 12.95 6.01 -6.61
CA GLU A 166 13.52 7.37 -6.65
C GLU A 166 12.62 8.33 -7.43
N GLU A 167 12.05 7.90 -8.54
CA GLU A 167 11.06 8.68 -9.30
C GLU A 167 9.81 8.95 -8.45
N ARG A 168 9.25 7.93 -7.79
CA ARG A 168 8.14 8.10 -6.85
C ARG A 168 8.53 9.04 -5.71
N ALA A 169 9.65 8.81 -5.06
CA ALA A 169 10.15 9.67 -3.99
C ALA A 169 10.38 11.12 -4.46
N ASN A 170 10.68 11.34 -5.74
CA ASN A 170 10.90 12.64 -6.33
C ASN A 170 9.65 13.32 -6.91
N ARG A 171 8.50 12.65 -6.97
CA ARG A 171 7.26 13.28 -7.44
C ARG A 171 6.89 14.45 -6.54
N ALA A 172 6.39 15.51 -7.18
CA ALA A 172 5.91 16.68 -6.46
C ALA A 172 4.58 16.40 -5.72
N VAL A 173 3.79 15.44 -6.22
CA VAL A 173 2.49 15.05 -5.67
C VAL A 173 2.44 13.54 -5.48
N HIS A 174 2.11 13.11 -4.28
CA HIS A 174 1.85 11.72 -3.93
C HIS A 174 0.35 11.54 -3.70
N SER A 175 -0.26 10.55 -4.35
CA SER A 175 -1.66 10.18 -4.13
C SER A 175 -1.71 8.94 -3.24
N ASN A 176 -2.43 9.04 -2.13
CA ASN A 176 -2.59 7.98 -1.14
C ASN A 176 -4.07 7.70 -0.91
N PHE A 177 -4.40 6.44 -0.66
CA PHE A 177 -5.71 6.05 -0.16
C PHE A 177 -5.53 5.46 1.22
N ASP A 178 -6.24 6.01 2.20
CA ASP A 178 -6.21 5.55 3.58
C ASP A 178 -7.60 5.42 4.18
N ILE A 179 -7.71 4.66 5.25
CA ILE A 179 -8.96 4.42 5.98
C ILE A 179 -8.72 4.78 7.43
N ASP A 180 -9.48 5.73 7.93
CA ASP A 180 -9.48 6.06 9.36
C ASP A 180 -10.49 5.22 10.11
N LEU A 181 -10.06 4.62 11.20
CA LEU A 181 -10.90 3.92 12.15
C LEU A 181 -10.74 4.55 13.54
N GLY A 182 -11.83 5.02 14.10
CA GLY A 182 -11.77 5.75 15.35
C GLY A 182 -13.06 5.74 16.16
N LEU A 183 -13.05 6.54 17.19
CA LEU A 183 -14.15 6.77 18.09
C LEU A 183 -14.57 8.26 18.04
N ASN A 184 -15.85 8.49 18.30
CA ASN A 184 -16.43 9.81 18.46
C ASN A 184 -16.72 10.10 19.92
N ALA A 185 -16.37 11.29 20.35
CA ALA A 185 -16.79 11.88 21.62
C ALA A 185 -17.51 13.20 21.36
N LEU A 186 -18.45 13.55 22.21
CA LEU A 186 -19.04 14.88 22.24
C LEU A 186 -18.39 15.69 23.37
N VAL A 187 -17.92 16.87 23.03
CA VAL A 187 -17.31 17.84 23.94
C VAL A 187 -18.10 19.15 23.93
N ASN A 188 -17.85 20.03 24.89
CA ASN A 188 -18.59 21.30 25.04
C ASN A 188 -20.11 21.13 25.02
N LYS A 189 -20.55 20.06 25.69
CA LYS A 189 -21.95 19.64 25.69
C LYS A 189 -22.81 20.63 26.47
N ARG A 190 -23.96 21.00 25.90
CA ARG A 190 -25.03 21.72 26.56
C ARG A 190 -26.33 20.97 26.40
N ALA A 191 -27.19 21.09 27.39
CA ALA A 191 -28.50 20.46 27.39
C ALA A 191 -29.38 20.92 26.22
N ASP A 192 -30.25 20.05 25.77
CA ASP A 192 -31.33 20.39 24.85
C ASP A 192 -32.43 21.25 25.53
N VAL A 193 -33.49 21.55 24.80
CA VAL A 193 -34.64 22.33 25.32
C VAL A 193 -35.37 21.62 26.47
N ASN A 194 -35.17 20.33 26.65
CA ASN A 194 -35.72 19.54 27.77
C ASN A 194 -34.78 19.43 28.96
N GLY A 195 -33.62 20.09 28.91
CA GLY A 195 -32.61 20.02 29.97
C GLY A 195 -31.77 18.76 29.94
N VAL A 196 -31.77 17.97 28.85
CA VAL A 196 -31.04 16.73 28.71
C VAL A 196 -29.73 16.95 27.97
N THR A 197 -28.61 16.55 28.59
CA THR A 197 -27.28 16.59 27.97
C THR A 197 -27.01 15.30 27.20
N PRO A 198 -26.47 15.37 25.97
CA PRO A 198 -26.18 14.18 25.19
C PRO A 198 -24.99 13.39 25.76
N GLU A 199 -25.22 12.16 26.15
CA GLU A 199 -24.18 11.24 26.60
C GLU A 199 -24.03 10.10 25.60
N LEU A 200 -22.78 9.81 25.20
CA LEU A 200 -22.45 8.76 24.25
C LEU A 200 -21.84 7.56 24.94
N ARG A 201 -22.13 6.36 24.42
CA ARG A 201 -21.39 5.14 24.73
C ARG A 201 -20.03 5.22 24.08
N PRO A 202 -18.89 5.28 24.81
CA PRO A 202 -17.58 5.60 24.23
C PRO A 202 -17.14 4.64 23.13
N ILE A 203 -17.18 3.33 23.36
CA ILE A 203 -16.71 2.30 22.41
C ILE A 203 -17.70 2.07 21.26
N ALA A 204 -18.97 2.40 21.45
CA ALA A 204 -20.03 2.19 20.47
C ALA A 204 -20.18 3.37 19.50
N SER A 205 -19.66 4.54 19.86
CA SER A 205 -19.66 5.75 19.02
C SER A 205 -18.43 5.77 18.14
N ARG A 206 -18.62 5.33 16.88
CA ARG A 206 -17.51 5.02 15.96
C ARG A 206 -17.40 6.05 14.86
N TYR A 207 -16.16 6.34 14.49
CA TYR A 207 -15.78 7.10 13.31
C TYR A 207 -15.12 6.17 12.29
N ILE A 208 -15.51 6.31 11.02
CA ILE A 208 -14.86 5.65 9.88
C ILE A 208 -14.75 6.70 8.78
N SER A 209 -13.60 6.78 8.13
CA SER A 209 -13.42 7.64 6.96
C SER A 209 -12.67 6.90 5.85
N LEU A 210 -13.08 7.18 4.61
CA LEU A 210 -12.40 6.75 3.40
C LEU A 210 -11.78 7.99 2.78
N ASN A 211 -10.46 8.00 2.65
CA ASN A 211 -9.70 9.20 2.33
C ASN A 211 -8.90 9.00 1.04
N TRP A 212 -9.01 9.94 0.11
CA TRP A 212 -8.16 10.07 -1.07
C TRP A 212 -7.31 11.31 -0.92
N HIS A 213 -6.13 11.16 -0.33
CA HIS A 213 -5.24 12.27 -0.05
C HIS A 213 -4.21 12.49 -1.17
N TYR A 214 -3.91 13.76 -1.38
CA TYR A 214 -2.81 14.23 -2.21
C TYR A 214 -1.82 14.97 -1.31
N ASP A 215 -0.63 14.40 -1.16
CA ASP A 215 0.48 15.02 -0.43
C ASP A 215 1.35 15.78 -1.44
N ILE A 216 1.19 17.09 -1.47
CA ILE A 216 1.88 18.01 -2.37
C ILE A 216 3.15 18.48 -1.68
N ARG A 217 4.31 18.18 -2.26
CA ARG A 217 5.59 18.61 -1.69
C ARG A 217 5.77 20.11 -1.81
N LEU A 218 6.06 20.76 -0.69
CA LEU A 218 6.39 22.17 -0.62
C LEU A 218 7.90 22.36 -0.61
N GLY A 219 8.43 23.06 -1.63
CA GLY A 219 9.85 23.35 -1.76
C GLY A 219 10.61 22.46 -2.75
N ARG A 220 11.93 22.34 -2.55
CA ARG A 220 12.84 21.62 -3.45
C ARG A 220 12.73 20.10 -3.30
N LYS A 221 13.27 19.36 -4.27
CA LYS A 221 13.41 17.89 -4.15
C LYS A 221 14.11 17.54 -2.83
N GLY A 222 13.55 16.56 -2.10
CA GLY A 222 14.04 16.16 -0.78
C GLY A 222 13.49 16.98 0.40
N SER A 223 12.63 17.99 0.15
CA SER A 223 11.92 18.67 1.22
C SER A 223 11.05 17.67 2.02
N VAL A 224 11.10 17.80 3.33
CA VAL A 224 10.27 17.03 4.27
C VAL A 224 8.88 17.65 4.47
N LEU A 225 8.65 18.84 3.93
CA LEU A 225 7.40 19.57 4.08
C LEU A 225 6.43 19.24 2.94
N PHE A 226 5.23 18.86 3.30
CA PHE A 226 4.12 18.53 2.39
C PHE A 226 2.87 19.27 2.79
N LEU A 227 2.00 19.50 1.83
CA LEU A 227 0.63 19.94 2.07
C LEU A 227 -0.30 18.78 1.71
N ARG A 228 -1.02 18.25 2.70
CA ARG A 228 -2.04 17.21 2.50
C ARG A 228 -3.40 17.87 2.24
N THR A 229 -4.07 17.41 1.18
CA THR A 229 -5.44 17.77 0.85
C THR A 229 -6.10 16.60 0.11
N GLY A 230 -7.41 16.65 -0.09
CA GLY A 230 -8.15 15.66 -0.87
C GLY A 230 -9.46 15.27 -0.21
N PRO A 231 -10.38 14.61 -0.92
CA PRO A 231 -11.70 14.27 -0.39
C PRO A 231 -11.60 13.15 0.67
N GLU A 232 -12.30 13.38 1.79
CA GLU A 232 -12.51 12.41 2.87
C GLU A 232 -14.02 12.14 3.01
N LEU A 233 -14.43 10.88 2.87
CA LEU A 233 -15.81 10.46 3.10
C LEU A 233 -15.96 9.93 4.51
N GLY A 234 -16.48 10.74 5.42
CA GLY A 234 -16.60 10.44 6.85
C GLY A 234 -17.97 9.88 7.23
N PHE A 235 -17.95 8.87 8.10
CA PHE A 235 -19.14 8.23 8.68
C PHE A 235 -19.07 8.33 10.20
N ASN A 236 -19.82 9.27 10.76
CA ASN A 236 -19.95 9.48 12.19
C ASN A 236 -21.12 8.69 12.74
N ASN A 237 -20.91 7.88 13.77
CA ASN A 237 -21.97 7.22 14.50
C ASN A 237 -21.94 7.68 15.96
N TYR A 238 -23.02 8.28 16.42
CA TYR A 238 -23.22 8.74 17.79
C TYR A 238 -24.19 7.80 18.49
N MET A 239 -23.70 6.92 19.34
CA MET A 239 -24.49 5.96 20.10
C MET A 239 -24.84 6.57 21.46
N LEU A 240 -26.14 6.90 21.67
CA LEU A 240 -26.61 7.42 22.93
C LEU A 240 -26.54 6.39 24.04
N ASP A 241 -26.26 6.86 25.24
CA ASP A 241 -26.36 6.09 26.47
C ASP A 241 -27.69 6.39 27.22
N ASN A 242 -27.85 5.80 28.40
CA ASN A 242 -28.95 6.08 29.35
C ASN A 242 -30.36 5.91 28.77
N ASN A 243 -30.53 5.05 27.76
CA ASN A 243 -31.82 4.75 27.16
C ASN A 243 -32.52 5.95 26.47
N TYR A 244 -31.72 6.93 25.99
CA TYR A 244 -32.21 8.06 25.23
C TYR A 244 -32.22 7.80 23.72
N GLN A 245 -33.11 8.54 23.01
CA GLN A 245 -33.20 8.54 21.54
C GLN A 245 -33.30 9.96 21.02
N PHE A 246 -32.81 10.17 19.77
CA PHE A 246 -32.99 11.43 19.05
C PHE A 246 -34.37 11.44 18.40
N LEU A 247 -35.14 12.47 18.66
CA LEU A 247 -36.44 12.73 18.03
C LEU A 247 -36.47 14.13 17.45
N ASN A 248 -37.03 14.26 16.23
CA ASN A 248 -37.31 15.57 15.67
C ASN A 248 -38.76 15.94 16.08
N ASN A 249 -38.89 16.96 16.89
CA ASN A 249 -40.15 17.47 17.37
C ASN A 249 -40.31 18.92 16.88
N ASP A 250 -41.21 19.16 15.94
CA ASP A 250 -41.53 20.47 15.37
C ASP A 250 -40.30 21.29 14.95
N GLY A 251 -39.36 20.65 14.27
CA GLY A 251 -38.14 21.29 13.78
C GLY A 251 -37.05 21.52 14.83
N VAL A 252 -37.17 20.89 16.00
CA VAL A 252 -36.15 20.85 17.04
C VAL A 252 -35.81 19.39 17.37
N THR A 253 -34.57 19.04 17.36
CA THR A 253 -34.09 17.69 17.77
C THR A 253 -33.96 17.65 19.30
N VAL A 254 -34.68 16.75 19.92
CA VAL A 254 -34.67 16.56 21.38
C VAL A 254 -34.20 15.16 21.73
N LEU A 255 -33.65 15.03 22.94
CA LEU A 255 -33.31 13.78 23.57
C LEU A 255 -34.49 13.30 24.42
N ARG A 256 -35.17 12.23 24.02
CA ARG A 256 -36.25 11.64 24.80
C ARG A 256 -35.87 10.28 25.31
N LYS A 257 -36.13 10.02 26.58
CA LYS A 257 -35.98 8.70 27.17
C LYS A 257 -37.02 7.75 26.53
N ALA A 258 -36.63 6.52 26.29
CA ALA A 258 -37.57 5.52 25.80
C ALA A 258 -38.73 5.30 26.79
N ASP A 259 -39.89 4.89 26.25
CA ASP A 259 -41.09 4.66 27.05
C ASP A 259 -40.83 3.63 28.14
N THR A 260 -41.59 3.70 29.23
CA THR A 260 -41.48 2.77 30.36
C THR A 260 -41.62 1.34 29.89
N GLY A 261 -40.67 0.48 30.25
CA GLY A 261 -40.62 -0.93 29.84
C GLY A 261 -39.83 -1.22 28.55
N ARG A 262 -39.48 -0.20 27.79
CA ARG A 262 -38.58 -0.33 26.61
C ARG A 262 -37.11 -0.12 26.99
N ASN A 263 -36.30 -1.12 26.76
CA ASN A 263 -34.85 -1.02 26.90
C ASN A 263 -34.19 -0.97 25.51
N LEU A 264 -33.53 0.15 25.17
CA LEU A 264 -32.87 0.36 23.90
C LEU A 264 -31.49 -0.33 23.91
N GLU A 265 -31.38 -1.44 23.22
CA GLU A 265 -30.06 -2.07 22.98
C GLU A 265 -29.16 -1.15 22.15
N LYS A 266 -29.75 -0.42 21.20
CA LYS A 266 -29.05 0.55 20.35
C LYS A 266 -29.95 1.76 20.11
N SER A 267 -29.36 2.93 20.33
CA SER A 267 -29.94 4.20 19.91
C SER A 267 -28.84 5.04 19.31
N LYS A 268 -28.79 5.16 18.00
CA LYS A 268 -27.72 5.89 17.31
C LYS A 268 -28.21 6.85 16.26
N LEU A 269 -27.49 7.96 16.15
CA LEU A 269 -27.52 8.88 15.03
C LEU A 269 -26.29 8.63 14.17
N SER A 270 -26.50 8.39 12.88
CA SER A 270 -25.46 8.22 11.90
C SER A 270 -25.44 9.40 10.94
N VAL A 271 -24.28 10.00 10.73
CA VAL A 271 -24.09 11.17 9.86
C VAL A 271 -22.99 10.83 8.86
N THR A 272 -23.25 11.08 7.59
CA THR A 272 -22.29 10.94 6.50
C THR A 272 -21.92 12.32 5.98
N SER A 273 -20.63 12.60 5.86
CA SER A 273 -20.10 13.87 5.36
C SER A 273 -18.97 13.67 4.36
N ILE A 274 -18.82 14.61 3.44
CA ILE A 274 -17.61 14.75 2.65
C ILE A 274 -16.80 15.92 3.20
N ASN A 275 -15.51 15.71 3.43
CA ASN A 275 -14.62 16.72 4.00
C ASN A 275 -13.44 16.96 3.06
N LEU A 276 -12.87 18.13 3.16
CA LEU A 276 -11.66 18.55 2.45
C LEU A 276 -10.67 19.12 3.47
N PRO A 277 -9.61 18.39 3.82
CA PRO A 277 -8.55 18.88 4.68
C PRO A 277 -7.59 19.81 3.93
N LEU A 278 -6.97 20.68 4.68
CA LEU A 278 -5.78 21.43 4.30
C LEU A 278 -4.78 21.37 5.46
N MET A 279 -3.81 20.45 5.34
CA MET A 279 -2.94 20.11 6.46
C MET A 279 -1.47 20.11 6.02
N PRO A 280 -0.67 21.11 6.42
CA PRO A 280 0.77 21.05 6.35
C PRO A 280 1.30 19.88 7.19
N MET A 281 2.23 19.11 6.61
CA MET A 281 2.82 17.93 7.21
C MET A 281 4.34 17.93 7.06
N LEU A 282 5.03 17.38 8.05
CA LEU A 282 6.42 17.01 7.98
C LEU A 282 6.52 15.48 7.88
N SER A 283 7.17 14.98 6.84
CA SER A 283 7.43 13.55 6.65
C SER A 283 8.94 13.31 6.56
N PHE A 284 9.43 12.51 7.49
CA PHE A 284 10.84 12.12 7.58
C PHE A 284 10.97 10.66 7.14
N GLN A 285 11.86 10.41 6.20
CA GLN A 285 12.10 9.07 5.66
C GLN A 285 13.35 8.46 6.30
N ASP A 286 13.35 7.12 6.41
CA ASP A 286 14.51 6.36 6.83
C ASP A 286 15.54 6.24 5.67
N LYS A 287 16.70 5.62 5.96
CA LYS A 287 17.73 5.37 4.94
C LYS A 287 17.27 4.47 3.78
N LYS A 288 16.12 3.82 3.91
CA LYS A 288 15.51 2.94 2.90
C LYS A 288 14.39 3.66 2.12
N GLY A 289 14.18 4.96 2.35
CA GLY A 289 13.13 5.75 1.71
C GLY A 289 11.71 5.42 2.19
N LYS A 290 11.56 4.78 3.35
CA LYS A 290 10.26 4.54 3.98
C LYS A 290 9.98 5.62 5.02
N ASP A 291 8.68 5.99 5.17
CA ASP A 291 8.28 6.95 6.17
C ASP A 291 8.61 6.45 7.57
N ALA A 292 9.50 7.15 8.25
CA ALA A 292 9.94 6.84 9.60
C ALA A 292 9.08 7.57 10.64
N PHE A 293 8.82 8.85 10.39
CA PHE A 293 8.03 9.71 11.26
C PHE A 293 7.29 10.75 10.43
N ARG A 294 6.01 10.96 10.75
CA ARG A 294 5.17 12.00 10.13
C ARG A 294 4.44 12.76 11.21
N ILE A 295 4.30 14.05 11.03
CA ILE A 295 3.46 14.90 11.87
C ILE A 295 2.81 15.97 11.02
N GLY A 296 1.53 16.20 11.24
CA GLY A 296 0.78 17.23 10.54
C GLY A 296 -0.32 17.81 11.42
N ALA A 297 -0.63 19.06 11.19
CA ALA A 297 -1.76 19.72 11.79
C ALA A 297 -2.33 20.76 10.81
N GLY A 298 -3.65 20.86 10.76
CA GLY A 298 -4.31 21.76 9.83
C GLY A 298 -5.81 21.89 10.08
N GLY A 299 -6.48 22.54 9.14
CA GLY A 299 -7.93 22.69 9.15
C GLY A 299 -8.62 21.76 8.18
N PHE A 300 -9.92 21.64 8.32
CA PHE A 300 -10.79 21.02 7.32
C PHE A 300 -12.12 21.76 7.21
N VAL A 301 -12.74 21.64 6.06
CA VAL A 301 -14.14 22.01 5.82
C VAL A 301 -14.88 20.78 5.32
N GLY A 302 -16.17 20.69 5.62
CA GLY A 302 -16.98 19.54 5.23
C GLY A 302 -18.43 19.90 4.99
N TYR A 303 -19.09 19.01 4.26
CA TYR A 303 -20.51 19.11 3.98
C TYR A 303 -21.20 17.78 4.30
N ARG A 304 -22.33 17.85 4.99
CA ARG A 304 -23.15 16.70 5.37
C ARG A 304 -23.93 16.19 4.15
N LEU A 305 -23.73 14.92 3.81
CA LEU A 305 -24.43 14.25 2.70
C LEU A 305 -25.77 13.63 3.13
N GLY A 306 -25.86 13.19 4.39
CA GLY A 306 -27.06 12.58 4.90
C GLY A 306 -26.97 12.15 6.35
N SER A 307 -28.14 11.86 6.94
CA SER A 307 -28.23 11.37 8.31
C SER A 307 -29.42 10.42 8.50
N HIS A 308 -29.31 9.56 9.48
CA HIS A 308 -30.41 8.68 9.90
C HIS A 308 -30.23 8.25 11.37
N THR A 309 -31.33 8.03 12.05
CA THR A 309 -31.34 7.34 13.34
C THR A 309 -31.57 5.84 13.16
N LYS A 310 -31.08 5.07 14.09
CA LYS A 310 -31.38 3.62 14.21
C LYS A 310 -31.57 3.25 15.66
N ILE A 311 -32.73 2.70 15.96
CA ILE A 311 -33.10 2.21 17.27
C ILE A 311 -33.23 0.67 17.19
N LYS A 312 -32.76 -0.03 18.20
CA LYS A 312 -32.96 -1.48 18.39
C LYS A 312 -33.41 -1.71 19.82
N TYR A 313 -34.54 -2.37 20.00
CA TYR A 313 -35.14 -2.69 21.29
C TYR A 313 -35.81 -4.06 21.28
N GLN A 314 -36.10 -4.59 22.45
CA GLN A 314 -36.90 -5.80 22.63
C GLN A 314 -38.31 -5.39 23.06
N GLU A 315 -39.30 -6.01 22.45
CA GLU A 315 -40.73 -5.85 22.80
C GLU A 315 -41.41 -7.19 22.59
N ASP A 316 -42.10 -7.68 23.59
CA ASP A 316 -42.81 -8.97 23.59
C ASP A 316 -41.96 -10.20 23.22
N GLY A 317 -40.67 -10.17 23.57
CA GLY A 317 -39.69 -11.21 23.24
C GLY A 317 -39.06 -11.08 21.84
N ASP A 318 -39.57 -10.19 21.01
CA ASP A 318 -39.07 -9.95 19.67
C ASP A 318 -38.10 -8.77 19.58
N THR A 319 -37.08 -8.90 18.74
CA THR A 319 -36.15 -7.78 18.46
C THR A 319 -36.72 -6.90 17.36
N LYS A 320 -37.10 -5.67 17.72
CA LYS A 320 -37.57 -4.63 16.78
C LYS A 320 -36.45 -3.67 16.41
N LYS A 321 -36.48 -3.19 15.17
CA LYS A 321 -35.47 -2.26 14.62
C LYS A 321 -36.18 -1.19 13.81
N ASP A 322 -36.04 0.06 14.26
CA ASP A 322 -36.56 1.21 13.55
C ASP A 322 -35.40 2.02 12.99
N LYS A 323 -35.55 2.44 11.74
CA LYS A 323 -34.60 3.30 11.06
C LYS A 323 -35.37 4.45 10.42
N ASP A 324 -35.05 5.64 10.84
CA ASP A 324 -35.65 6.87 10.30
C ASP A 324 -34.57 7.76 9.66
N ARG A 325 -34.86 8.22 8.45
CA ARG A 325 -33.99 9.12 7.68
C ARG A 325 -34.52 10.54 7.78
N GLY A 326 -33.68 11.45 8.20
CA GLY A 326 -34.07 12.85 8.33
C GLY A 326 -32.88 13.75 8.56
N ASN A 327 -33.13 15.04 8.55
CA ASN A 327 -32.10 16.05 8.77
C ASN A 327 -31.68 16.12 10.24
N TYR A 328 -32.59 15.86 11.18
CA TYR A 328 -32.36 15.98 12.64
C TYR A 328 -31.78 17.34 13.04
N ASN A 329 -32.06 18.39 12.29
CA ASN A 329 -31.54 19.75 12.52
C ASN A 329 -30.03 19.84 12.73
N LEU A 330 -29.29 18.91 12.09
CA LEU A 330 -27.85 18.90 12.07
C LEU A 330 -27.30 20.02 11.21
N GLU A 331 -26.13 20.53 11.55
CA GLU A 331 -25.44 21.50 10.68
C GLU A 331 -25.05 20.82 9.35
N ASP A 332 -25.26 21.57 8.27
CA ASP A 332 -24.96 21.12 6.92
C ASP A 332 -23.46 21.30 6.62
N PHE A 333 -22.87 22.41 7.07
CA PHE A 333 -21.45 22.68 6.95
C PHE A 333 -20.74 22.36 8.26
N GLN A 334 -19.58 21.74 8.12
CA GLN A 334 -18.69 21.41 9.21
C GLN A 334 -17.33 22.04 8.94
N TYR A 335 -16.69 22.54 9.97
CA TYR A 335 -15.30 23.00 9.90
C TYR A 335 -14.62 22.75 11.22
N GLY A 336 -13.30 22.59 11.15
CA GLY A 336 -12.56 22.25 12.33
C GLY A 336 -11.07 22.16 12.10
N VAL A 337 -10.41 21.58 13.08
CA VAL A 337 -8.97 21.31 13.05
C VAL A 337 -8.73 19.80 13.11
N GLN A 338 -7.64 19.38 12.50
CA GLN A 338 -7.21 17.98 12.57
C GLN A 338 -5.70 17.89 12.68
N GLY A 339 -5.24 16.80 13.25
CA GLY A 339 -3.83 16.49 13.39
C GLY A 339 -3.55 15.01 13.16
N LEU A 340 -2.31 14.72 12.78
CA LEU A 340 -1.82 13.39 12.51
C LEU A 340 -0.42 13.24 13.06
N ILE A 341 -0.15 12.09 13.68
CA ILE A 341 1.18 11.66 14.07
C ILE A 341 1.37 10.24 13.57
N GLY A 342 2.38 10.02 12.71
CA GLY A 342 2.71 8.74 12.10
C GLY A 342 4.08 8.24 12.52
N ILE A 343 4.16 6.96 12.89
CA ILE A 343 5.40 6.30 13.26
C ILE A 343 5.45 4.94 12.55
N ARG A 344 6.43 4.76 11.65
CA ARG A 344 6.70 3.49 10.96
C ARG A 344 5.46 2.86 10.28
N GLY A 345 4.60 3.69 9.68
CA GLY A 345 3.42 3.23 8.93
C GLY A 345 2.16 3.05 9.77
N ILE A 346 2.18 3.41 11.06
CA ILE A 346 0.98 3.53 11.89
C ILE A 346 0.73 5.01 12.13
N ASP A 347 -0.39 5.52 11.69
CA ASP A 347 -0.78 6.90 11.88
C ASP A 347 -1.90 7.01 12.91
N LEU A 348 -1.73 7.89 13.87
CA LEU A 348 -2.75 8.31 14.80
C LEU A 348 -3.33 9.63 14.32
N PHE A 349 -4.64 9.76 14.30
CA PHE A 349 -5.30 11.01 13.94
C PHE A 349 -6.19 11.53 15.08
N VAL A 350 -6.38 12.84 15.07
CA VAL A 350 -7.39 13.54 15.86
C VAL A 350 -8.08 14.56 14.98
N LYS A 351 -9.40 14.67 15.05
CA LYS A 351 -10.22 15.61 14.29
C LYS A 351 -11.24 16.24 15.22
N TYR A 352 -11.29 17.57 15.25
CA TYR A 352 -12.15 18.33 16.15
C TYR A 352 -12.97 19.35 15.35
N ASN A 353 -14.29 19.21 15.44
CA ASN A 353 -15.23 20.18 14.86
C ASN A 353 -15.31 21.43 15.74
N LEU A 354 -15.08 22.59 15.17
CA LEU A 354 -15.17 23.87 15.88
C LEU A 354 -16.61 24.37 15.97
N ASN A 355 -17.47 23.96 15.03
CA ASN A 355 -18.89 24.25 15.08
C ASN A 355 -19.68 23.13 15.77
N ASP A 356 -20.86 23.49 16.27
CA ASP A 356 -21.77 22.54 16.89
C ASP A 356 -22.30 21.51 15.88
N THR A 357 -22.67 20.34 16.38
CA THR A 357 -23.21 19.25 15.55
C THR A 357 -24.64 19.56 15.08
N PHE A 358 -25.40 20.30 15.86
CA PHE A 358 -26.79 20.70 15.56
C PHE A 358 -26.88 22.21 15.31
N LYS A 359 -27.83 22.61 14.48
CA LYS A 359 -28.13 24.02 14.23
C LYS A 359 -28.49 24.75 15.53
N THR A 360 -28.08 26.00 15.62
CA THR A 360 -28.29 26.82 16.80
C THR A 360 -29.76 26.80 17.24
N ASN A 361 -29.98 26.47 18.51
CA ASN A 361 -31.33 26.36 19.14
C ASN A 361 -32.24 25.29 18.51
N ARG A 362 -31.69 24.35 17.72
CA ARG A 362 -32.50 23.29 17.08
C ARG A 362 -32.03 21.86 17.47
N GLY A 363 -31.30 21.72 18.55
CA GLY A 363 -30.84 20.45 19.08
C GLY A 363 -29.91 20.62 20.26
N PRO A 364 -29.46 19.50 20.87
CA PRO A 364 -28.46 19.56 21.92
C PRO A 364 -27.15 20.11 21.36
N GLN A 365 -26.62 21.14 21.99
CA GLN A 365 -25.36 21.73 21.53
C GLN A 365 -24.18 20.87 21.99
N ALA A 366 -23.36 20.46 21.05
CA ALA A 366 -22.12 19.71 21.31
C ALA A 366 -21.23 19.75 20.09
N GLN A 367 -19.94 19.71 20.31
CA GLN A 367 -18.91 19.61 19.27
C GLN A 367 -18.37 18.19 19.19
N THR A 368 -18.06 17.75 17.97
CA THR A 368 -17.55 16.39 17.75
C THR A 368 -16.02 16.37 17.83
N LEU A 369 -15.49 15.44 18.63
CA LEU A 369 -14.09 15.05 18.65
C LEU A 369 -13.99 13.60 18.17
N SER A 370 -13.25 13.37 17.07
CA SER A 370 -12.97 12.05 16.53
C SER A 370 -11.46 11.76 16.66
N PHE A 371 -11.10 10.56 17.08
CA PHE A 371 -9.69 10.14 17.20
C PHE A 371 -9.55 8.64 16.95
N GLY A 372 -8.40 8.23 16.47
CA GLY A 372 -8.17 6.83 16.12
C GLY A 372 -6.89 6.57 15.36
N VAL A 373 -6.91 5.53 14.54
CA VAL A 373 -5.80 5.09 13.70
C VAL A 373 -6.16 5.18 12.22
N SER A 374 -5.19 5.55 11.40
CA SER A 374 -5.28 5.52 9.95
C SER A 374 -4.51 4.32 9.41
N LEU A 375 -5.13 3.56 8.53
CA LEU A 375 -4.64 2.30 7.95
C LEU A 375 -4.46 2.45 6.44
N LEU A 376 -3.62 1.61 5.83
CA LEU A 376 -3.34 1.54 4.39
C LEU A 376 -2.54 2.72 3.83
N ASN A 377 -1.77 3.39 4.62
CA ASN A 377 -1.00 4.57 4.25
C ASN A 377 0.36 4.21 3.65
#